data_103b224338081e48daedac4ef8b6caa8
#
_entry.id   103b224338081e48daedac4ef8b6caa8
#
_cell.length_a   1.000
_cell.length_b   1.000
_cell.length_c   1.000
_cell.angle_alpha   90.00
_cell.angle_beta   90.00
_cell.angle_gamma   90.00
#
_symmetry.space_group_name_H-M   'P 1'
#
loop_
_entity.id
_entity.type
_entity.pdbx_description
1 polymer ?
#
loop_
_entity_poly.entity_id
_entity_poly.type
_entity_poly.pdbx_seq_one_letter_code
_entity_poly.pdbx_strand_id
1 'polypeptide(L)'
;LLRHAIVRIGRVTGQVMVTLVVNRKEFPRKRAFVAALRKRHPSIESVSFNVNTRRTNAVLGPLSMTAYGQGWIEDELCGCTFRIPADAFYQTDPAQTERLYQIAIDMARLRGGDRVLDAYCGIGTIGIIAARQMRIDLVGVESVESAVCIARENARINRVRNASFVCADAGEYLAKADETFDVVILDPPRAGASEEFLGSLLAAT
;
A
#
# COMPACT_ATOMS: atom_id res chain seq x y z
N LEU A 1 -25.02 -6.45 -11.65
CA LEU A 1 -23.95 -5.59 -12.18
C LEU A 1 -23.04 -5.09 -11.06
N LEU A 2 -23.55 -4.34 -10.08
CA LEU A 2 -22.83 -3.88 -8.89
C LEU A 2 -22.76 -5.00 -7.85
N ARG A 3 -21.55 -5.24 -7.30
CA ARG A 3 -21.31 -6.23 -6.24
C ARG A 3 -21.04 -5.55 -4.90
N HIS A 4 -20.11 -4.60 -4.89
CA HIS A 4 -19.72 -3.87 -3.70
C HIS A 4 -19.48 -2.39 -4.04
N ALA A 5 -19.56 -1.55 -3.03
CA ALA A 5 -19.06 -0.18 -3.05
C ALA A 5 -18.10 -0.04 -1.87
N ILE A 6 -16.89 0.40 -2.15
CA ILE A 6 -15.87 0.71 -1.15
C ILE A 6 -15.74 2.22 -1.11
N VAL A 7 -15.84 2.80 0.07
CA VAL A 7 -15.58 4.22 0.29
C VAL A 7 -14.35 4.33 1.18
N ARG A 8 -13.33 5.03 0.69
CA ARG A 8 -12.13 5.35 1.46
C ARG A 8 -12.09 6.84 1.68
N ILE A 9 -11.80 7.24 2.91
CA ILE A 9 -11.71 8.64 3.31
C ILE A 9 -10.34 8.85 3.93
N GLY A 10 -9.58 9.81 3.41
CA GLY A 10 -8.36 10.30 4.04
C GLY A 10 -8.72 10.98 5.36
N ARG A 11 -8.13 10.52 6.46
CA ARG A 11 -8.47 11.04 7.79
C ARG A 11 -8.03 12.48 7.98
N VAL A 12 -6.86 12.82 7.47
CA VAL A 12 -6.28 14.17 7.60
C VAL A 12 -6.73 15.06 6.45
N THR A 13 -6.71 14.52 5.22
CA THR A 13 -7.03 15.31 4.03
C THR A 13 -8.52 15.50 3.78
N GLY A 14 -9.37 14.62 4.32
CA GLY A 14 -10.79 14.59 4.02
C GLY A 14 -11.14 14.16 2.59
N GLN A 15 -10.15 13.80 1.78
CA GLN A 15 -10.37 13.32 0.41
C GLN A 15 -11.16 12.01 0.41
N VAL A 16 -12.12 11.90 -0.50
CA VAL A 16 -12.98 10.73 -0.60
C VAL A 16 -12.74 10.01 -1.92
N MET A 17 -12.52 8.72 -1.85
CA MET A 17 -12.47 7.82 -3.01
C MET A 17 -13.58 6.80 -2.95
N VAL A 18 -14.30 6.63 -4.06
CA VAL A 18 -15.35 5.61 -4.21
C VAL A 18 -14.91 4.57 -5.26
N THR A 19 -14.82 3.32 -4.84
CA THR A 19 -14.56 2.19 -5.73
C THR A 19 -15.79 1.32 -5.87
N LEU A 20 -16.33 1.23 -7.08
CA LEU A 20 -17.48 0.38 -7.40
C LEU A 20 -16.98 -0.95 -7.95
N VAL A 21 -17.24 -2.03 -7.24
CA VAL A 21 -16.90 -3.38 -7.67
C VAL A 21 -18.04 -3.92 -8.53
N VAL A 22 -17.73 -4.23 -9.78
CA VAL A 22 -18.70 -4.68 -10.78
C VAL A 22 -18.31 -6.05 -11.33
N ASN A 23 -19.30 -6.79 -11.86
CA ASN A 23 -19.07 -8.12 -12.41
C ASN A 23 -18.78 -8.15 -13.92
N ARG A 24 -18.65 -6.98 -14.54
CA ARG A 24 -18.29 -6.82 -15.97
C ARG A 24 -17.70 -5.46 -16.24
N LYS A 25 -16.89 -5.32 -17.29
CA LYS A 25 -16.22 -4.05 -17.66
C LYS A 25 -17.19 -2.93 -18.04
N GLU A 26 -18.32 -3.28 -18.62
CA GLU A 26 -19.32 -2.33 -19.08
C GLU A 26 -20.25 -1.93 -17.94
N PHE A 27 -20.28 -0.64 -17.65
CA PHE A 27 -21.24 -0.04 -16.72
C PHE A 27 -22.09 0.97 -17.48
N PRO A 28 -23.40 0.66 -17.72
CA PRO A 28 -24.28 1.55 -18.46
C PRO A 28 -24.38 2.92 -17.80
N ARG A 29 -24.34 3.98 -18.62
CA ARG A 29 -24.42 5.38 -18.16
C ARG A 29 -23.35 5.75 -17.11
N LYS A 30 -22.15 5.13 -17.17
CA LYS A 30 -21.04 5.38 -16.25
C LYS A 30 -20.79 6.86 -16.00
N ARG A 31 -20.72 7.67 -17.08
CA ARG A 31 -20.44 9.11 -16.97
C ARG A 31 -21.55 9.86 -16.23
N ALA A 32 -22.81 9.58 -16.54
CA ALA A 32 -23.96 10.21 -15.89
C ALA A 32 -24.03 9.83 -14.40
N PHE A 33 -23.76 8.58 -14.09
CA PHE A 33 -23.70 8.11 -12.70
C PHE A 33 -22.61 8.85 -11.91
N VAL A 34 -21.39 8.93 -12.43
CA VAL A 34 -20.27 9.62 -11.78
C VAL A 34 -20.57 11.11 -11.59
N ALA A 35 -21.15 11.77 -12.60
CA ALA A 35 -21.56 13.16 -12.51
C ALA A 35 -22.61 13.39 -11.43
N ALA A 36 -23.63 12.53 -11.37
CA ALA A 36 -24.68 12.61 -10.35
C ALA A 36 -24.14 12.37 -8.92
N LEU A 37 -23.24 11.40 -8.77
CA LEU A 37 -22.59 11.10 -7.50
C LEU A 37 -21.79 12.31 -6.99
N ARG A 38 -20.95 12.89 -7.85
CA ARG A 38 -20.15 14.06 -7.50
C ARG A 38 -20.98 15.32 -7.22
N LYS A 39 -22.07 15.51 -7.97
CA LYS A 39 -22.99 16.62 -7.69
C LYS A 39 -23.57 16.56 -6.28
N ARG A 40 -23.85 15.35 -5.78
CA ARG A 40 -24.36 15.14 -4.42
C ARG A 40 -23.27 15.17 -3.35
N HIS A 41 -22.07 14.73 -3.69
CA HIS A 41 -20.94 14.58 -2.78
C HIS A 41 -19.67 15.23 -3.38
N PRO A 42 -19.55 16.55 -3.28
CA PRO A 42 -18.44 17.32 -3.88
C PRO A 42 -17.04 16.93 -3.35
N SER A 43 -16.97 16.36 -2.14
CA SER A 43 -15.71 15.88 -1.53
C SER A 43 -15.14 14.63 -2.19
N ILE A 44 -15.84 14.03 -3.17
CA ILE A 44 -15.32 12.87 -3.90
C ILE A 44 -14.25 13.33 -4.88
N GLU A 45 -13.00 12.97 -4.59
CA GLU A 45 -11.82 13.27 -5.41
C GLU A 45 -11.54 12.21 -6.46
N SER A 46 -11.93 10.96 -6.20
CA SER A 46 -11.71 9.86 -7.14
C SER A 46 -12.85 8.86 -7.16
N VAL A 47 -13.19 8.39 -8.36
CA VAL A 47 -14.16 7.29 -8.57
C VAL A 47 -13.50 6.25 -9.48
N SER A 48 -13.44 5.02 -9.00
CA SER A 48 -12.90 3.87 -9.73
C SER A 48 -13.94 2.77 -9.89
N PHE A 49 -13.81 1.98 -10.95
CA PHE A 49 -14.53 0.74 -11.16
C PHE A 49 -13.53 -0.42 -11.10
N ASN A 50 -13.78 -1.36 -10.22
CA ASN A 50 -13.01 -2.59 -10.15
C ASN A 50 -13.84 -3.76 -10.68
N VAL A 51 -13.27 -4.52 -11.60
CA VAL A 51 -13.95 -5.65 -12.23
C VAL A 51 -13.60 -6.93 -11.49
N ASN A 52 -14.59 -7.50 -10.80
CA ASN A 52 -14.47 -8.77 -10.15
C ASN A 52 -15.55 -9.73 -10.61
N THR A 53 -15.16 -10.68 -11.45
CA THR A 53 -16.02 -11.76 -11.97
C THR A 53 -15.92 -13.05 -11.15
N ARG A 54 -15.01 -13.11 -10.19
CA ARG A 54 -14.73 -14.30 -9.39
C ARG A 54 -15.86 -14.57 -8.39
N ARG A 55 -16.15 -15.85 -8.14
CA ARG A 55 -17.09 -16.30 -7.08
C ARG A 55 -16.30 -16.72 -5.83
N THR A 56 -15.51 -15.80 -5.31
CA THR A 56 -14.68 -15.99 -4.12
C THR A 56 -14.99 -14.89 -3.09
N ASN A 57 -14.44 -15.02 -1.90
CA ASN A 57 -14.54 -14.01 -0.84
C ASN A 57 -13.73 -12.74 -1.13
N ALA A 58 -12.89 -12.72 -2.17
CA ALA A 58 -12.15 -11.53 -2.56
C ALA A 58 -13.11 -10.45 -3.05
N VAL A 59 -13.06 -9.28 -2.41
CA VAL A 59 -13.90 -8.13 -2.76
C VAL A 59 -13.42 -7.52 -4.07
N LEU A 60 -12.11 -7.26 -4.19
CA LEU A 60 -11.52 -6.67 -5.39
C LEU A 60 -11.10 -7.74 -6.40
N GLY A 61 -11.30 -7.44 -7.67
CA GLY A 61 -10.79 -8.21 -8.80
C GLY A 61 -9.49 -7.60 -9.34
N PRO A 62 -8.90 -8.23 -10.36
CA PRO A 62 -7.57 -7.87 -10.85
C PRO A 62 -7.53 -6.59 -11.71
N LEU A 63 -8.67 -6.05 -12.11
CA LEU A 63 -8.73 -4.90 -13.01
C LEU A 63 -9.45 -3.74 -12.37
N SER A 64 -8.70 -2.67 -12.12
CA SER A 64 -9.23 -1.36 -11.71
C SER A 64 -9.17 -0.36 -12.86
N MET A 65 -10.19 0.48 -12.98
CA MET A 65 -10.31 1.51 -14.01
C MET A 65 -10.78 2.81 -13.36
N THR A 66 -10.00 3.86 -13.49
CA THR A 66 -10.38 5.20 -13.04
C THR A 66 -11.48 5.76 -13.94
N ALA A 67 -12.54 6.26 -13.33
CA ALA A 67 -13.65 6.90 -14.01
C ALA A 67 -13.70 8.40 -13.80
N TYR A 68 -13.10 8.86 -12.69
CA TYR A 68 -12.95 10.27 -12.33
C TYR A 68 -11.80 10.44 -11.36
N GLY A 69 -11.11 11.59 -11.43
CA GLY A 69 -9.97 11.93 -10.59
C GLY A 69 -8.70 11.17 -10.99
N GLN A 70 -7.77 11.07 -10.05
CA GLN A 70 -6.44 10.51 -10.27
C GLN A 70 -6.37 8.98 -10.10
N GLY A 71 -7.41 8.33 -9.57
CA GLY A 71 -7.42 6.91 -9.22
C GLY A 71 -6.84 6.62 -7.84
N TRP A 72 -6.44 7.64 -7.12
CA TRP A 72 -5.93 7.60 -5.74
C TRP A 72 -6.43 8.79 -4.93
N ILE A 73 -6.30 8.71 -3.62
CA ILE A 73 -6.40 9.83 -2.68
C ILE A 73 -5.09 9.96 -1.91
N GLU A 74 -4.84 11.12 -1.34
CA GLU A 74 -3.75 11.34 -0.41
C GLU A 74 -4.27 11.32 1.03
N ASP A 75 -3.49 10.76 1.93
CA ASP A 75 -3.69 10.87 3.37
C ASP A 75 -2.36 10.97 4.10
N GLU A 76 -2.40 11.33 5.38
CA GLU A 76 -1.20 11.44 6.22
C GLU A 76 -1.20 10.37 7.29
N LEU A 77 -0.02 9.79 7.53
CA LEU A 77 0.24 8.80 8.58
C LEU A 77 1.63 9.05 9.17
N CYS A 78 1.72 9.23 10.49
CA CYS A 78 2.99 9.55 11.19
C CYS A 78 3.75 10.74 10.56
N GLY A 79 3.05 11.77 10.09
CA GLY A 79 3.63 12.95 9.45
C GLY A 79 4.20 12.71 8.03
N CYS A 80 3.91 11.57 7.43
CA CYS A 80 4.21 11.25 6.04
C CYS A 80 2.95 11.26 5.19
N THR A 81 3.04 11.79 3.96
CA THR A 81 1.95 11.81 2.99
C THR A 81 2.01 10.58 2.10
N PHE A 82 0.89 9.90 1.94
CA PHE A 82 0.78 8.70 1.11
C PHE A 82 -0.29 8.84 0.05
N ARG A 83 0.05 8.49 -1.19
CA ARG A 83 -0.92 8.20 -2.26
C ARG A 83 -1.43 6.79 -2.09
N ILE A 84 -2.75 6.65 -2.10
CA ILE A 84 -3.46 5.42 -1.78
C ILE A 84 -4.39 5.09 -2.95
N PRO A 85 -3.98 4.21 -3.89
CA PRO A 85 -4.83 3.77 -4.99
C PRO A 85 -6.05 2.96 -4.54
N ALA A 86 -7.00 2.81 -5.46
CA ALA A 86 -8.26 2.11 -5.20
C ALA A 86 -8.09 0.64 -4.80
N ASP A 87 -7.06 -0.01 -5.31
CA ASP A 87 -6.75 -1.43 -5.10
C ASP A 87 -5.60 -1.69 -4.12
N ALA A 88 -4.95 -0.63 -3.61
CA ALA A 88 -3.92 -0.80 -2.61
C ALA A 88 -4.51 -1.17 -1.24
N PHE A 89 -3.79 -2.05 -0.54
CA PHE A 89 -4.03 -2.24 0.89
C PHE A 89 -3.59 -0.97 1.64
N TYR A 90 -4.40 -0.55 2.58
CA TYR A 90 -4.11 0.50 3.54
C TYR A 90 -4.90 0.24 4.81
N GLN A 91 -4.27 0.40 5.95
CA GLN A 91 -4.88 0.11 7.26
C GLN A 91 -6.15 0.94 7.48
N THR A 92 -7.19 0.31 8.03
CA THR A 92 -8.53 0.91 8.15
C THR A 92 -8.67 1.89 9.30
N ASP A 93 -7.83 1.78 10.34
CA ASP A 93 -7.79 2.68 11.48
C ASP A 93 -6.44 3.39 11.56
N PRO A 94 -6.31 4.59 10.97
CA PRO A 94 -5.05 5.33 10.94
C PRO A 94 -4.50 5.64 12.34
N ALA A 95 -5.35 5.90 13.32
CA ALA A 95 -4.90 6.22 14.68
C ALA A 95 -4.23 5.03 15.38
N GLN A 96 -4.80 3.83 15.20
CA GLN A 96 -4.18 2.61 15.71
C GLN A 96 -2.96 2.21 14.89
N THR A 97 -2.98 2.46 13.58
CA THR A 97 -1.83 2.21 12.71
C THR A 97 -0.62 3.06 13.11
N GLU A 98 -0.82 4.34 13.41
CA GLU A 98 0.27 5.20 13.89
C GLU A 98 0.92 4.63 15.15
N ARG A 99 0.11 4.18 16.11
CA ARG A 99 0.60 3.53 17.34
C ARG A 99 1.34 2.24 17.06
N LEU A 100 0.77 1.39 16.20
CA LEU A 100 1.37 0.11 15.82
C LEU A 100 2.73 0.32 15.14
N TYR A 101 2.79 1.23 14.17
CA TYR A 101 4.02 1.52 13.45
C TYR A 101 5.08 2.15 14.36
N GLN A 102 4.69 3.05 15.26
CA GLN A 102 5.63 3.60 16.22
C GLN A 102 6.21 2.52 17.14
N ILE A 103 5.37 1.63 17.66
CA ILE A 103 5.84 0.50 18.49
C ILE A 103 6.79 -0.40 17.69
N ALA A 104 6.46 -0.74 16.44
CA ALA A 104 7.31 -1.59 15.60
C ALA A 104 8.66 -0.92 15.32
N ILE A 105 8.69 0.37 15.03
CA ILE A 105 9.91 1.15 14.78
C ILE A 105 10.75 1.27 16.05
N ASP A 106 10.12 1.52 17.20
CA ASP A 106 10.83 1.58 18.50
C ASP A 106 11.44 0.22 18.86
N MET A 107 10.71 -0.89 18.62
CA MET A 107 11.23 -2.25 18.86
C MET A 107 12.37 -2.61 17.92
N ALA A 108 12.37 -2.09 16.70
CA ALA A 108 13.42 -2.29 15.71
C ALA A 108 14.76 -1.67 16.13
N ARG A 109 14.77 -0.70 17.05
CA ARG A 109 15.97 -0.03 17.59
C ARG A 109 16.92 0.47 16.51
N LEU A 110 16.34 1.05 15.45
CA LEU A 110 17.06 1.51 14.28
C LEU A 110 18.19 2.48 14.63
N ARG A 111 19.30 2.35 13.92
CA ARG A 111 20.47 3.22 13.99
C ARG A 111 20.72 3.89 12.65
N GLY A 112 21.37 5.04 12.68
CA GLY A 112 21.75 5.71 11.45
C GLY A 112 22.75 4.88 10.64
N GLY A 113 22.38 4.57 9.40
CA GLY A 113 23.15 3.73 8.50
C GLY A 113 22.72 2.27 8.45
N ASP A 114 21.78 1.84 9.31
CA ASP A 114 21.25 0.48 9.24
C ASP A 114 20.64 0.20 7.87
N ARG A 115 20.88 -0.99 7.36
CA ARG A 115 20.23 -1.54 6.20
C ARG A 115 18.97 -2.30 6.60
N VAL A 116 17.82 -1.80 6.17
CA VAL A 116 16.49 -2.28 6.62
C VAL A 116 15.72 -2.87 5.46
N LEU A 117 15.25 -4.09 5.64
CA LEU A 117 14.29 -4.73 4.73
C LEU A 117 12.86 -4.50 5.24
N ASP A 118 12.00 -3.92 4.41
CA ASP A 118 10.55 -3.89 4.59
C ASP A 118 9.93 -4.96 3.68
N ALA A 119 9.76 -6.16 4.24
CA ALA A 119 9.21 -7.30 3.51
C ALA A 119 7.68 -7.23 3.48
N TYR A 120 7.09 -7.45 2.31
CA TYR A 120 5.66 -7.23 2.02
C TYR A 120 5.26 -5.75 2.15
N CYS A 121 6.10 -4.84 1.65
CA CYS A 121 6.01 -3.41 1.94
C CYS A 121 4.75 -2.70 1.41
N GLY A 122 3.97 -3.33 0.52
CA GLY A 122 2.80 -2.73 -0.09
C GLY A 122 3.16 -1.40 -0.79
N ILE A 123 2.48 -0.32 -0.41
CA ILE A 123 2.77 1.04 -0.91
C ILE A 123 3.88 1.75 -0.10
N GLY A 124 4.65 1.00 0.70
CA GLY A 124 5.84 1.45 1.41
C GLY A 124 5.58 2.18 2.73
N THR A 125 4.42 2.00 3.37
CA THR A 125 4.01 2.85 4.50
C THR A 125 4.97 2.79 5.69
N ILE A 126 5.25 1.60 6.23
CA ILE A 126 6.06 1.47 7.44
C ILE A 126 7.53 1.79 7.18
N GLY A 127 8.09 1.28 6.07
CA GLY A 127 9.49 1.53 5.73
C GLY A 127 9.79 3.00 5.47
N ILE A 128 8.90 3.71 4.76
CA ILE A 128 9.05 5.15 4.50
C ILE A 128 8.97 5.95 5.80
N ILE A 129 8.04 5.62 6.70
CA ILE A 129 7.93 6.27 8.01
C ILE A 129 9.23 6.04 8.81
N ALA A 130 9.73 4.81 8.86
CA ALA A 130 10.99 4.49 9.52
C ALA A 130 12.17 5.29 8.93
N ALA A 131 12.28 5.35 7.60
CA ALA A 131 13.33 6.09 6.91
C ALA A 131 13.21 7.63 7.05
N ARG A 132 12.03 8.15 7.39
CA ARG A 132 11.82 9.56 7.75
C ARG A 132 12.23 9.88 9.18
N GLN A 133 12.09 8.93 10.08
CA GLN A 133 12.47 9.10 11.50
C GLN A 133 13.97 8.87 11.72
N MET A 134 14.55 7.93 10.94
CA MET A 134 15.96 7.56 11.07
C MET A 134 16.62 7.46 9.68
N ARG A 135 17.85 7.94 9.56
CA ARG A 135 18.63 7.81 8.31
C ARG A 135 19.09 6.36 8.13
N ILE A 136 18.24 5.54 7.52
CA ILE A 136 18.49 4.12 7.20
C ILE A 136 18.63 3.93 5.68
N ASP A 137 19.16 2.79 5.24
CA ASP A 137 19.14 2.33 3.85
C ASP A 137 18.00 1.32 3.69
N LEU A 138 16.89 1.77 3.09
CA LEU A 138 15.64 1.01 3.01
C LEU A 138 15.55 0.20 1.72
N VAL A 139 15.26 -1.08 1.86
CA VAL A 139 14.84 -1.96 0.76
C VAL A 139 13.42 -2.43 1.01
N GLY A 140 12.46 -2.02 0.18
CA GLY A 140 11.09 -2.51 0.22
C GLY A 140 10.87 -3.61 -0.82
N VAL A 141 10.27 -4.72 -0.43
CA VAL A 141 9.95 -5.84 -1.34
C VAL A 141 8.46 -6.10 -1.32
N GLU A 142 7.86 -6.13 -2.51
CA GLU A 142 6.42 -6.35 -2.72
C GLU A 142 6.19 -7.09 -4.04
N SER A 143 5.28 -8.03 -4.05
CA SER A 143 4.99 -8.86 -5.23
C SER A 143 4.12 -8.17 -6.27
N VAL A 144 3.39 -7.12 -5.88
CA VAL A 144 2.45 -6.39 -6.75
C VAL A 144 3.13 -5.17 -7.34
N GLU A 145 3.44 -5.20 -8.65
CA GLU A 145 4.18 -4.13 -9.31
C GLU A 145 3.52 -2.75 -9.21
N SER A 146 2.18 -2.68 -9.29
CA SER A 146 1.48 -1.41 -9.11
C SER A 146 1.69 -0.81 -7.71
N ALA A 147 1.77 -1.63 -6.67
CA ALA A 147 2.08 -1.18 -5.32
C ALA A 147 3.53 -0.70 -5.21
N VAL A 148 4.49 -1.41 -5.82
CA VAL A 148 5.90 -0.99 -5.90
C VAL A 148 6.06 0.37 -6.59
N CYS A 149 5.34 0.59 -7.69
CA CYS A 149 5.34 1.90 -8.36
C CYS A 149 4.87 3.02 -7.43
N ILE A 150 3.81 2.78 -6.68
CA ILE A 150 3.27 3.74 -5.71
C ILE A 150 4.23 3.91 -4.52
N ALA A 151 4.88 2.86 -4.03
CA ALA A 151 5.88 2.95 -2.97
C ALA A 151 7.04 3.88 -3.37
N ARG A 152 7.53 3.78 -4.61
CA ARG A 152 8.55 4.69 -5.15
C ARG A 152 8.06 6.15 -5.21
N GLU A 153 6.81 6.37 -5.60
CA GLU A 153 6.21 7.71 -5.58
C GLU A 153 6.06 8.25 -4.15
N ASN A 154 5.60 7.42 -3.23
CA ASN A 154 5.45 7.77 -1.82
C ASN A 154 6.79 8.11 -1.17
N ALA A 155 7.85 7.34 -1.45
CA ALA A 155 9.21 7.67 -0.99
C ALA A 155 9.66 9.04 -1.51
N ARG A 156 9.41 9.34 -2.79
CA ARG A 156 9.75 10.64 -3.39
C ARG A 156 8.98 11.80 -2.77
N ILE A 157 7.66 11.65 -2.56
CA ILE A 157 6.81 12.66 -1.90
C ILE A 157 7.36 12.98 -0.52
N ASN A 158 7.75 11.95 0.22
CA ASN A 158 8.29 12.08 1.57
C ASN A 158 9.79 12.38 1.60
N ARG A 159 10.44 12.64 0.46
CA ARG A 159 11.87 12.97 0.34
C ARG A 159 12.79 11.91 0.93
N VAL A 160 12.37 10.65 0.92
CA VAL A 160 13.20 9.50 1.30
C VAL A 160 14.02 9.11 0.07
N ARG A 161 15.34 9.43 0.09
CA ARG A 161 16.23 9.24 -1.06
C ARG A 161 17.02 7.94 -1.02
N ASN A 162 17.18 7.38 0.16
CA ASN A 162 17.90 6.15 0.44
C ASN A 162 16.92 4.98 0.60
N ALA A 163 15.98 4.88 -0.32
CA ALA A 163 15.01 3.79 -0.41
C ALA A 163 15.00 3.21 -1.83
N SER A 164 15.04 1.91 -1.91
CA SER A 164 14.81 1.13 -3.12
C SER A 164 13.60 0.22 -2.94
N PHE A 165 12.86 -0.02 -4.03
CA PHE A 165 11.67 -0.88 -4.00
C PHE A 165 11.76 -1.90 -5.14
N VAL A 166 11.63 -3.17 -4.79
CA VAL A 166 11.79 -4.32 -5.69
C VAL A 166 10.45 -5.05 -5.84
N CYS A 167 10.07 -5.34 -7.08
CA CYS A 167 8.91 -6.17 -7.36
C CYS A 167 9.35 -7.64 -7.38
N ALA A 168 9.11 -8.35 -6.29
CA ALA A 168 9.45 -9.76 -6.13
C ALA A 168 8.61 -10.40 -5.03
N ASP A 169 8.57 -11.72 -4.99
CA ASP A 169 8.20 -12.45 -3.78
C ASP A 169 9.28 -12.24 -2.71
N ALA A 170 8.86 -11.97 -1.47
CA ALA A 170 9.80 -11.63 -0.39
C ALA A 170 10.74 -12.82 -0.05
N GLY A 171 10.22 -14.06 -0.11
CA GLY A 171 11.02 -15.26 0.12
C GLY A 171 12.05 -15.48 -0.98
N GLU A 172 11.64 -15.37 -2.23
CA GLU A 172 12.56 -15.49 -3.37
C GLU A 172 13.62 -14.38 -3.38
N TYR A 173 13.23 -13.15 -3.00
CA TYR A 173 14.17 -12.05 -2.91
C TYR A 173 15.25 -12.34 -1.86
N LEU A 174 14.82 -12.67 -0.64
CA LEU A 174 15.73 -12.91 0.47
C LEU A 174 16.66 -14.11 0.24
N ALA A 175 16.13 -15.19 -0.37
CA ALA A 175 16.91 -16.37 -0.70
C ALA A 175 18.00 -16.12 -1.76
N LYS A 176 17.83 -15.10 -2.61
CA LYS A 176 18.79 -14.70 -3.66
C LYS A 176 19.65 -13.50 -3.30
N ALA A 177 19.34 -12.84 -2.18
CA ALA A 177 20.08 -11.66 -1.76
C ALA A 177 21.49 -12.05 -1.28
N ASP A 178 22.51 -11.52 -1.93
CA ASP A 178 23.90 -11.59 -1.44
C ASP A 178 24.18 -10.52 -0.36
N GLU A 179 23.13 -9.94 0.19
CA GLU A 179 23.17 -8.79 1.08
C GLU A 179 22.59 -9.16 2.45
N THR A 180 23.20 -8.63 3.49
CA THR A 180 22.68 -8.75 4.86
C THR A 180 21.89 -7.52 5.25
N PHE A 181 20.92 -7.69 6.14
CA PHE A 181 20.10 -6.63 6.70
C PHE A 181 20.31 -6.56 8.21
N ASP A 182 20.47 -5.35 8.73
CA ASP A 182 20.57 -5.13 10.18
C ASP A 182 19.20 -5.32 10.85
N VAL A 183 18.11 -4.98 10.14
CA VAL A 183 16.74 -5.12 10.61
C VAL A 183 15.82 -5.55 9.48
N VAL A 184 14.88 -6.44 9.79
CA VAL A 184 13.79 -6.83 8.90
C VAL A 184 12.46 -6.47 9.54
N ILE A 185 11.67 -5.66 8.85
CA ILE A 185 10.27 -5.36 9.20
C ILE A 185 9.39 -6.31 8.39
N LEU A 186 8.44 -6.95 9.07
CA LEU A 186 7.64 -8.03 8.49
C LEU A 186 6.15 -7.80 8.80
N ASP A 187 5.35 -7.51 7.76
CA ASP A 187 3.88 -7.45 7.82
C ASP A 187 3.26 -8.37 6.74
N PRO A 188 3.32 -9.70 6.94
CA PRO A 188 2.91 -10.66 5.93
C PRO A 188 1.38 -10.71 5.77
N PRO A 189 0.86 -11.27 4.65
CA PRO A 189 -0.55 -11.52 4.47
C PRO A 189 -1.08 -12.53 5.51
N ARG A 190 -2.41 -12.65 5.61
CA ARG A 190 -3.07 -13.55 6.58
C ARG A 190 -2.62 -15.03 6.51
N ALA A 191 -2.08 -15.46 5.39
CA ALA A 191 -1.49 -16.80 5.24
C ALA A 191 -0.15 -16.96 5.99
N GLY A 192 0.43 -15.87 6.48
CA GLY A 192 1.75 -15.85 7.09
C GLY A 192 2.88 -15.74 6.07
N ALA A 193 4.11 -15.71 6.57
CA ALA A 193 5.32 -15.85 5.76
C ALA A 193 5.57 -17.32 5.41
N SER A 194 6.16 -17.60 4.26
CA SER A 194 6.51 -18.98 3.86
C SER A 194 7.64 -19.55 4.73
N GLU A 195 7.71 -20.88 4.84
CA GLU A 195 8.83 -21.55 5.54
C GLU A 195 10.17 -21.21 4.88
N GLU A 196 10.19 -21.08 3.57
CA GLU A 196 11.36 -20.68 2.79
C GLU A 196 11.83 -19.25 3.18
N PHE A 197 10.89 -18.31 3.31
CA PHE A 197 11.20 -16.96 3.79
C PHE A 197 11.80 -16.99 5.21
N LEU A 198 11.18 -17.72 6.13
CA LEU A 198 11.66 -17.80 7.51
C LEU A 198 13.04 -18.46 7.59
N GLY A 199 13.32 -19.47 6.78
CA GLY A 199 14.65 -20.09 6.68
C GLY A 199 15.70 -19.13 6.15
N SER A 200 15.37 -18.36 5.10
CA SER A 200 16.26 -17.36 4.51
C SER A 200 16.50 -16.17 5.44
N LEU A 201 15.49 -15.80 6.25
CA LEU A 201 15.61 -14.72 7.23
C LEU A 201 16.70 -15.00 8.26
N LEU A 202 16.78 -16.24 8.76
CA LEU A 202 17.82 -16.64 9.74
C LEU A 202 19.24 -16.62 9.17
N ALA A 203 19.37 -16.68 7.84
CA ALA A 203 20.68 -16.62 7.17
C ALA A 203 21.08 -15.18 6.77
N ALA A 204 20.12 -14.24 6.70
CA ALA A 204 20.31 -12.87 6.22
C ALA A 204 20.44 -11.84 7.37
N THR A 205 20.23 -12.24 8.60
CA THR A 205 20.39 -11.47 9.85
C THR A 205 21.43 -12.12 10.76
#